data_aa13a9d9715794c4c7046058df63ad34
#
_entry.id   aa13a9d9715794c4c7046058df63ad34
#
_cell.length_a   1.000
_cell.length_b   1.000
_cell.length_c   1.000
_cell.angle_alpha   90.00
_cell.angle_beta   90.00
_cell.angle_gamma   90.00
#
_symmetry.space_group_name_H-M   'P 1'
#
loop_
_entity.id
_entity.type
_entity.pdbx_description
1 polymer ?
#
loop_
_entity_poly.entity_id
_entity_poly.type
_entity_poly.pdbx_seq_one_letter_code
_entity_poly.pdbx_strand_id
1 'polypeptide(L)'
;MRRRIVALAGLAMITGCSAPVQQFNDQASSVEQTPQSVVESTMLGAGQPPNIVLVLMDDFSMDLIQSMQHAETMRRTGASYSHAYVVDSLCCVSRTSLATGQYPHQTGVLTNTANTPNALGPIGGWEAFRTYGNARRSVNVRLQKAGYTTGLVGKFLNQYEPAPGTAPTVPPGWSHWRPVFASAYDGWDFHSAVARDGTMRIRHHPAPPPEASTREKDAAYVGTHIEDEALRFLRRHRTDRAPYFLQVAPFAPHSRVVRDGHYRTDPRFPPPFRDRGGDDTCGPVPCSSIDSDDLPGRDDDLTDNAPRYRDGSVAAQWRTYPHTLTDEQAEIRLRSRARMVQSVDRMLGKILRAVDDNTYVVLTSDNGYHVGQHGLGSGKGTPFDSDVHVPLLVVGPGVERGTRDEVVSNLDLAMTFEDLAYLQSPAYRSGMSLVPTFADAGVNRRHLTFFDHTYAPSLGFDPDAAYAGGSMDLIPSYVAVRSRTALLVRLDLDPSWEGVKHAWEFYDYTDVGWERTNEYGDPEHAEEIARLTSKLEQFDECAAHTRGDAVPNRCRRLTQ
;
A
#
# COMPACT_ATOMS: atom_id res chain seq x y z
N MET A 1 -48.29 29.94 31.39
CA MET A 1 -49.13 29.01 32.16
C MET A 1 -48.26 27.85 32.64
N ARG A 2 -48.10 27.76 33.94
CA ARG A 2 -47.30 26.71 34.61
C ARG A 2 -48.15 25.45 34.73
N ARG A 3 -47.59 24.26 34.46
CA ARG A 3 -48.04 23.00 35.09
C ARG A 3 -46.85 22.15 35.51
N ARG A 4 -46.84 21.86 36.79
CA ARG A 4 -45.93 21.02 37.54
C ARG A 4 -46.24 19.54 37.23
N ILE A 5 -45.25 18.69 37.20
CA ILE A 5 -45.38 17.22 37.23
C ILE A 5 -44.77 16.73 38.53
N VAL A 6 -45.57 15.95 39.25
CA VAL A 6 -45.33 15.37 40.57
C VAL A 6 -44.53 14.05 40.38
N ALA A 7 -43.50 13.86 41.20
CA ALA A 7 -42.79 12.60 41.34
C ALA A 7 -43.52 11.68 42.31
N LEU A 8 -43.74 10.44 41.96
CA LEU A 8 -44.11 9.36 42.87
C LEU A 8 -42.94 8.39 43.02
N ALA A 9 -42.44 8.29 44.25
CA ALA A 9 -41.49 7.25 44.66
C ALA A 9 -42.27 6.01 45.09
N GLY A 10 -41.97 4.88 44.47
CA GLY A 10 -42.45 3.56 44.85
C GLY A 10 -41.34 2.75 45.51
N LEU A 11 -41.49 2.49 46.80
CA LEU A 11 -40.63 1.64 47.61
C LEU A 11 -41.11 0.22 47.51
N ALA A 12 -40.33 -0.72 46.95
CA ALA A 12 -40.60 -2.13 46.97
C ALA A 12 -39.62 -2.86 47.90
N MET A 13 -40.12 -3.39 49.01
CA MET A 13 -39.40 -4.31 49.88
C MET A 13 -39.28 -5.67 49.20
N ILE A 14 -38.07 -6.21 49.18
CA ILE A 14 -37.82 -7.60 48.80
C ILE A 14 -37.39 -8.35 50.06
N THR A 15 -38.25 -9.27 50.48
CA THR A 15 -38.03 -10.25 51.54
C THR A 15 -37.00 -11.28 51.08
N GLY A 16 -36.02 -11.55 51.93
CA GLY A 16 -34.98 -12.53 51.71
C GLY A 16 -35.51 -13.98 51.80
N CYS A 17 -34.99 -14.83 50.89
CA CYS A 17 -34.96 -16.28 51.06
C CYS A 17 -33.51 -16.70 51.15
N SER A 18 -33.11 -17.16 52.32
CA SER A 18 -31.82 -17.81 52.59
C SER A 18 -31.87 -19.25 52.11
N ALA A 19 -31.02 -19.62 51.19
CA ALA A 19 -30.71 -21.02 50.85
C ALA A 19 -29.33 -21.41 51.41
N PRO A 20 -29.10 -22.64 51.86
CA PRO A 20 -27.88 -23.01 52.58
C PRO A 20 -26.68 -23.11 51.66
N VAL A 21 -25.57 -22.53 52.13
CA VAL A 21 -24.25 -22.65 51.54
C VAL A 21 -23.74 -24.09 51.79
N GLN A 22 -23.61 -24.88 50.72
CA GLN A 22 -22.83 -26.10 50.74
C GLN A 22 -21.35 -25.74 50.67
N GLN A 23 -20.62 -26.03 51.74
CA GLN A 23 -19.18 -26.02 51.78
C GLN A 23 -18.66 -27.13 50.84
N PHE A 24 -18.09 -26.74 49.71
CA PHE A 24 -17.20 -27.59 48.94
C PHE A 24 -15.83 -27.58 49.59
N ASN A 25 -15.38 -28.72 50.05
CA ASN A 25 -14.02 -28.97 50.51
C ASN A 25 -13.04 -28.71 49.37
N ASP A 26 -12.21 -27.71 49.55
CA ASP A 26 -10.98 -27.50 48.78
C ASP A 26 -9.99 -28.64 49.11
N GLN A 27 -10.02 -29.70 48.32
CA GLN A 27 -8.83 -30.50 48.12
C GLN A 27 -7.99 -29.79 47.05
N ALA A 28 -7.09 -28.97 47.50
CA ALA A 28 -5.98 -28.47 46.69
C ALA A 28 -5.16 -29.67 46.22
N SER A 29 -5.45 -30.19 45.04
CA SER A 29 -4.49 -30.94 44.25
C SER A 29 -3.45 -29.89 43.79
N SER A 30 -2.29 -29.92 44.42
CA SER A 30 -1.09 -29.30 43.97
C SER A 30 -0.75 -29.82 42.56
N VAL A 31 -1.28 -29.17 41.56
CA VAL A 31 -0.68 -29.21 40.22
C VAL A 31 0.64 -28.51 40.39
N GLU A 32 1.71 -29.27 40.50
CA GLU A 32 3.06 -28.78 40.27
C GLU A 32 3.01 -27.95 38.97
N GLN A 33 3.06 -26.63 39.09
CA GLN A 33 3.44 -25.76 38.01
C GLN A 33 4.88 -26.14 37.66
N THR A 34 5.01 -27.05 36.71
CA THR A 34 6.25 -27.20 35.98
C THR A 34 6.60 -25.79 35.52
N PRO A 35 7.78 -25.25 35.86
CA PRO A 35 8.21 -23.99 35.27
C PRO A 35 8.04 -24.18 33.77
N GLN A 36 7.28 -23.29 33.10
CA GLN A 36 7.40 -23.13 31.68
C GLN A 36 8.89 -22.96 31.43
N SER A 37 9.56 -24.08 31.14
CA SER A 37 10.84 -24.05 30.50
C SER A 37 10.57 -23.16 29.27
N VAL A 38 11.03 -21.93 29.34
CA VAL A 38 11.47 -21.20 28.17
C VAL A 38 12.24 -22.26 27.41
N VAL A 39 11.61 -22.79 26.37
CA VAL A 39 12.31 -23.52 25.35
C VAL A 39 13.18 -22.44 24.75
N GLU A 40 14.35 -22.20 25.38
CA GLU A 40 15.52 -21.78 24.68
C GLU A 40 15.67 -22.83 23.59
N SER A 41 15.03 -22.54 22.48
CA SER A 41 15.31 -23.16 21.21
C SER A 41 16.82 -22.96 21.07
N THR A 42 17.55 -24.01 21.34
CA THR A 42 18.96 -24.10 21.03
C THR A 42 19.08 -23.94 19.53
N MET A 43 19.09 -22.70 19.09
CA MET A 43 19.44 -22.25 17.74
C MET A 43 20.96 -22.43 17.62
N LEU A 44 21.39 -23.70 17.58
CA LEU A 44 22.74 -24.08 17.14
C LEU A 44 22.82 -23.67 15.65
N GLY A 45 23.30 -22.43 15.41
CA GLY A 45 23.60 -21.93 14.08
C GLY A 45 22.76 -20.76 13.56
N ALA A 46 21.78 -20.23 14.30
CA ALA A 46 21.10 -19.01 13.89
C ALA A 46 22.06 -17.82 14.06
N GLY A 47 22.52 -17.26 12.95
CA GLY A 47 23.24 -15.99 12.91
C GLY A 47 22.40 -14.86 13.55
N GLN A 48 22.97 -13.69 13.69
CA GLN A 48 22.21 -12.51 14.11
C GLN A 48 21.05 -12.28 13.13
N PRO A 49 19.84 -11.87 13.63
CA PRO A 49 18.75 -11.48 12.75
C PRO A 49 19.22 -10.44 11.73
N PRO A 50 18.81 -10.54 10.47
CA PRO A 50 19.27 -9.64 9.40
C PRO A 50 18.70 -8.24 9.56
N ASN A 51 19.39 -7.27 9.00
CA ASN A 51 18.84 -5.95 8.77
C ASN A 51 17.82 -5.99 7.61
N ILE A 52 16.86 -5.09 7.64
CA ILE A 52 15.82 -4.99 6.61
C ILE A 52 15.68 -3.53 6.18
N VAL A 53 15.77 -3.27 4.87
CA VAL A 53 15.48 -1.98 4.27
C VAL A 53 14.32 -2.15 3.29
N LEU A 54 13.24 -1.43 3.51
CA LEU A 54 12.12 -1.31 2.58
C LEU A 54 12.18 0.04 1.89
N VAL A 55 12.34 0.06 0.57
CA VAL A 55 12.15 1.24 -0.27
C VAL A 55 10.74 1.14 -0.87
N LEU A 56 9.85 2.02 -0.40
CA LEU A 56 8.44 2.04 -0.76
C LEU A 56 8.14 3.29 -1.59
N MET A 57 8.09 3.13 -2.91
CA MET A 57 7.78 4.20 -3.86
C MET A 57 6.31 4.62 -3.75
N ASP A 58 5.97 5.74 -4.37
CA ASP A 58 4.62 6.33 -4.34
C ASP A 58 4.09 6.47 -5.76
N ASP A 59 2.99 5.77 -6.09
CA ASP A 59 2.38 5.76 -7.42
C ASP A 59 3.31 5.21 -8.53
N PHE A 60 4.03 4.13 -8.30
CA PHE A 60 4.95 3.58 -9.30
C PHE A 60 4.35 2.34 -9.99
N SER A 61 4.01 2.48 -11.27
CA SER A 61 3.57 1.37 -12.14
C SER A 61 4.73 0.63 -12.79
N MET A 62 4.48 -0.63 -13.19
CA MET A 62 5.50 -1.53 -13.77
C MET A 62 6.13 -1.02 -15.06
N ASP A 63 5.41 -0.24 -15.85
CA ASP A 63 5.85 0.39 -17.10
C ASP A 63 7.11 1.26 -16.95
N LEU A 64 7.36 1.79 -15.77
CA LEU A 64 8.51 2.65 -15.49
C LEU A 64 9.78 1.91 -15.03
N ILE A 65 9.71 0.61 -14.72
CA ILE A 65 10.85 -0.12 -14.12
C ILE A 65 12.11 -0.09 -15.00
N GLN A 66 11.94 -0.12 -16.32
CA GLN A 66 13.02 -0.06 -17.31
C GLN A 66 13.84 1.24 -17.23
N SER A 67 13.26 2.31 -16.66
CA SER A 67 13.96 3.60 -16.48
C SER A 67 14.86 3.63 -15.24
N MET A 68 14.92 2.58 -14.43
CA MET A 68 15.65 2.52 -13.16
C MET A 68 16.83 1.55 -13.22
N GLN A 69 18.05 2.07 -13.40
CA GLN A 69 19.28 1.28 -13.56
C GLN A 69 19.59 0.41 -12.32
N HIS A 70 19.42 0.92 -11.12
CA HIS A 70 19.74 0.18 -9.89
C HIS A 70 18.62 -0.83 -9.54
N ALA A 71 17.37 -0.52 -9.86
CA ALA A 71 16.29 -1.50 -9.78
C ALA A 71 16.53 -2.67 -10.75
N GLU A 72 16.97 -2.39 -11.99
CA GLU A 72 17.37 -3.42 -12.95
C GLU A 72 18.57 -4.25 -12.44
N THR A 73 19.48 -3.63 -11.70
CA THR A 73 20.57 -4.36 -11.03
C THR A 73 20.01 -5.31 -9.97
N MET A 74 19.07 -4.87 -9.13
CA MET A 74 18.40 -5.75 -8.15
C MET A 74 17.70 -6.91 -8.86
N ARG A 75 16.98 -6.66 -9.95
CA ARG A 75 16.30 -7.68 -10.75
C ARG A 75 17.26 -8.77 -11.26
N ARG A 76 18.47 -8.38 -11.66
CA ARG A 76 19.49 -9.31 -12.18
C ARG A 76 20.24 -10.06 -11.09
N THR A 77 20.31 -9.54 -9.87
CA THR A 77 21.15 -10.11 -8.80
C THR A 77 20.34 -10.75 -7.67
N GLY A 78 19.04 -10.56 -7.63
CA GLY A 78 18.15 -11.06 -6.59
C GLY A 78 16.86 -11.67 -7.13
N ALA A 79 15.84 -11.72 -6.31
CA ALA A 79 14.51 -12.18 -6.66
C ALA A 79 13.67 -11.04 -7.26
N SER A 80 12.98 -11.32 -8.37
CA SER A 80 12.02 -10.43 -9.02
C SER A 80 10.69 -11.15 -9.15
N TYR A 81 9.62 -10.58 -8.62
CA TYR A 81 8.28 -11.17 -8.69
C TYR A 81 7.53 -10.61 -9.89
N SER A 82 7.12 -11.50 -10.82
CA SER A 82 6.39 -11.12 -12.02
C SER A 82 4.91 -10.82 -11.78
N HIS A 83 4.35 -11.27 -10.64
CA HIS A 83 2.94 -11.15 -10.30
C HIS A 83 2.79 -10.60 -8.88
N ALA A 84 3.30 -9.38 -8.67
CA ALA A 84 3.22 -8.69 -7.39
C ALA A 84 2.17 -7.58 -7.41
N TYR A 85 1.20 -7.66 -6.53
CA TYR A 85 0.04 -6.79 -6.52
C TYR A 85 -0.17 -6.09 -5.18
N VAL A 86 -0.84 -4.94 -5.22
CA VAL A 86 -1.43 -4.32 -4.03
C VAL A 86 -2.91 -4.69 -3.92
N VAL A 87 -3.43 -4.80 -2.71
CA VAL A 87 -4.85 -5.22 -2.50
C VAL A 87 -5.86 -4.10 -2.70
N ASP A 88 -5.39 -2.87 -2.77
CA ASP A 88 -6.12 -1.66 -3.16
C ASP A 88 -5.10 -0.63 -3.62
N SER A 89 -5.42 0.12 -4.66
CA SER A 89 -4.48 1.07 -5.26
C SER A 89 -4.60 2.50 -4.72
N LEU A 90 -5.13 2.66 -3.50
CA LEU A 90 -5.09 3.92 -2.75
C LEU A 90 -3.95 3.92 -1.73
N CYS A 91 -3.15 4.98 -1.70
CA CYS A 91 -1.92 5.07 -0.88
C CYS A 91 -2.14 4.69 0.58
N CYS A 92 -3.12 5.31 1.26
CA CYS A 92 -3.36 5.07 2.68
C CYS A 92 -3.85 3.64 2.95
N VAL A 93 -4.70 3.12 2.08
CA VAL A 93 -5.26 1.77 2.15
C VAL A 93 -4.15 0.74 1.96
N SER A 94 -3.40 0.85 0.88
CA SER A 94 -2.29 -0.04 0.56
C SER A 94 -1.19 -0.02 1.63
N ARG A 95 -0.75 1.17 2.07
CA ARG A 95 0.28 1.31 3.13
C ARG A 95 -0.18 0.71 4.45
N THR A 96 -1.46 0.84 4.78
CA THR A 96 -2.04 0.20 5.97
C THR A 96 -2.05 -1.32 5.83
N SER A 97 -2.47 -1.82 4.68
CA SER A 97 -2.52 -3.25 4.37
C SER A 97 -1.12 -3.88 4.41
N LEU A 98 -0.12 -3.23 3.81
CA LEU A 98 1.29 -3.63 3.88
C LEU A 98 1.79 -3.68 5.34
N ALA A 99 1.54 -2.63 6.12
CA ALA A 99 2.03 -2.55 7.49
C ALA A 99 1.40 -3.59 8.42
N THR A 100 0.14 -3.96 8.18
CA THR A 100 -0.63 -4.84 9.05
C THR A 100 -0.77 -6.27 8.53
N GLY A 101 -0.47 -6.53 7.25
CA GLY A 101 -0.72 -7.82 6.58
C GLY A 101 -2.21 -8.17 6.55
N GLN A 102 -3.10 -7.18 6.47
CA GLN A 102 -4.56 -7.31 6.52
C GLN A 102 -5.23 -6.61 5.33
N TYR A 103 -6.33 -7.18 4.83
CA TYR A 103 -7.15 -6.55 3.79
C TYR A 103 -7.82 -5.25 4.27
N PRO A 104 -8.25 -4.36 3.36
CA PRO A 104 -8.92 -3.10 3.70
C PRO A 104 -10.11 -3.27 4.64
N HIS A 105 -11.03 -4.21 4.37
CA HIS A 105 -12.17 -4.51 5.23
C HIS A 105 -11.77 -4.92 6.66
N GLN A 106 -10.61 -5.56 6.85
CA GLN A 106 -10.09 -5.96 8.17
C GLN A 106 -9.46 -4.78 8.91
N THR A 107 -8.79 -3.87 8.18
CA THR A 107 -8.15 -2.69 8.77
C THR A 107 -9.15 -1.59 9.08
N GLY A 108 -10.22 -1.48 8.27
CA GLY A 108 -11.19 -0.39 8.26
C GLY A 108 -10.62 0.94 7.74
N VAL A 109 -9.46 0.89 7.08
CA VAL A 109 -8.92 1.99 6.28
C VAL A 109 -9.28 1.68 4.84
N LEU A 110 -10.29 2.37 4.33
CA LEU A 110 -10.94 2.07 3.06
C LEU A 110 -10.68 3.15 2.00
N THR A 111 -10.17 4.32 2.43
CA THR A 111 -9.92 5.47 1.56
C THR A 111 -8.68 6.24 2.01
N ASN A 112 -8.23 7.20 1.19
CA ASN A 112 -7.11 8.08 1.54
C ASN A 112 -7.46 9.11 2.61
N THR A 113 -8.74 9.44 2.79
CA THR A 113 -9.18 10.52 3.68
C THR A 113 -10.19 10.04 4.72
N ALA A 114 -10.28 10.78 5.83
CA ALA A 114 -11.12 10.43 6.97
C ALA A 114 -12.61 10.73 6.77
N ASN A 115 -13.06 10.99 5.55
CA ASN A 115 -14.43 11.34 5.25
C ASN A 115 -15.42 10.35 5.87
N THR A 116 -16.38 10.87 6.61
CA THR A 116 -17.45 10.09 7.22
C THR A 116 -18.79 10.63 6.73
N PRO A 117 -19.35 10.05 5.67
CA PRO A 117 -20.70 10.43 5.23
C PRO A 117 -21.77 10.19 6.31
N ASN A 118 -21.52 9.23 7.20
CA ASN A 118 -22.49 8.74 8.19
C ASN A 118 -21.79 8.59 9.53
N ALA A 119 -21.68 9.41 10.41
CA ALA A 119 -21.27 9.39 11.83
C ALA A 119 -20.75 8.05 12.47
N LEU A 120 -20.48 7.01 11.69
CA LEU A 120 -20.05 5.68 12.16
C LEU A 120 -18.54 5.59 12.47
N GLY A 121 -17.79 6.64 12.18
CA GLY A 121 -16.35 6.72 12.37
C GLY A 121 -15.59 7.03 11.08
N PRO A 122 -14.29 7.30 11.16
CA PRO A 122 -13.48 7.62 9.98
C PRO A 122 -13.33 6.38 9.08
N ILE A 123 -13.43 6.57 7.76
CA ILE A 123 -13.31 5.49 6.77
C ILE A 123 -11.93 5.44 6.11
N GLY A 124 -11.04 6.41 6.38
CA GLY A 124 -9.72 6.44 5.74
C GLY A 124 -8.72 7.36 6.44
N GLY A 125 -7.61 7.55 5.79
CA GLY A 125 -6.51 8.39 6.25
C GLY A 125 -5.88 7.96 7.57
N TRP A 126 -5.01 8.81 8.09
CA TRP A 126 -4.40 8.64 9.41
C TRP A 126 -5.43 8.44 10.52
N GLU A 127 -6.57 9.11 10.43
CA GLU A 127 -7.60 9.04 11.48
C GLU A 127 -8.20 7.64 11.60
N ALA A 128 -8.56 6.99 10.48
CA ALA A 128 -9.02 5.60 10.49
C ALA A 128 -7.93 4.64 10.97
N PHE A 129 -6.70 4.82 10.47
CA PHE A 129 -5.57 4.00 10.89
C PHE A 129 -5.37 4.03 12.42
N ARG A 130 -5.44 5.22 13.01
CA ARG A 130 -5.29 5.42 14.45
C ARG A 130 -6.50 4.87 15.22
N THR A 131 -7.71 5.24 14.81
CA THR A 131 -8.96 4.91 15.50
C THR A 131 -9.19 3.42 15.59
N TYR A 132 -8.89 2.70 14.51
CA TYR A 132 -9.08 1.25 14.45
C TYR A 132 -7.89 0.44 14.95
N GLY A 133 -6.90 1.08 15.55
CA GLY A 133 -5.78 0.42 16.24
C GLY A 133 -4.74 -0.22 15.32
N ASN A 134 -4.71 0.13 14.03
CA ASN A 134 -3.75 -0.41 13.06
C ASN A 134 -2.30 -0.08 13.44
N ALA A 135 -2.08 1.09 14.04
CA ALA A 135 -0.76 1.48 14.52
C ALA A 135 -0.11 0.46 15.46
N ARG A 136 -0.91 -0.22 16.30
CA ARG A 136 -0.40 -1.25 17.22
C ARG A 136 -0.25 -2.63 16.57
N ARG A 137 -0.94 -2.87 15.46
CA ARG A 137 -0.87 -4.13 14.69
C ARG A 137 0.19 -4.10 13.59
N SER A 138 0.78 -2.94 13.34
CA SER A 138 1.83 -2.76 12.32
C SER A 138 3.09 -3.56 12.64
N VAL A 139 3.73 -4.06 11.61
CA VAL A 139 4.91 -4.95 11.70
C VAL A 139 6.08 -4.30 12.44
N ASN A 140 6.30 -3.00 12.25
CA ASN A 140 7.36 -2.25 12.93
C ASN A 140 7.26 -2.34 14.47
N VAL A 141 6.05 -2.42 15.03
CA VAL A 141 5.83 -2.60 16.48
C VAL A 141 6.37 -3.94 16.95
N ARG A 142 6.16 -4.98 16.17
CA ARG A 142 6.65 -6.33 16.52
C ARG A 142 8.15 -6.44 16.34
N LEU A 143 8.69 -5.87 15.27
CA LEU A 143 10.13 -5.80 15.04
C LEU A 143 10.84 -5.02 16.17
N GLN A 144 10.29 -3.86 16.58
CA GLN A 144 10.86 -3.10 17.70
C GLN A 144 10.84 -3.92 19.00
N LYS A 145 9.75 -4.63 19.30
CA LYS A 145 9.67 -5.53 20.48
C LYS A 145 10.66 -6.69 20.42
N ALA A 146 11.04 -7.11 19.21
CA ALA A 146 12.07 -8.13 18.99
C ALA A 146 13.51 -7.58 19.02
N GLY A 147 13.68 -6.30 19.36
CA GLY A 147 15.00 -5.69 19.51
C GLY A 147 15.52 -4.94 18.27
N TYR A 148 14.74 -4.82 17.21
CA TYR A 148 15.14 -4.02 16.04
C TYR A 148 15.13 -2.53 16.35
N THR A 149 16.12 -1.81 15.84
CA THR A 149 16.03 -0.35 15.69
C THR A 149 15.20 -0.03 14.48
N THR A 150 14.01 0.56 14.69
CA THR A 150 13.05 0.81 13.62
C THR A 150 13.09 2.26 13.17
N GLY A 151 13.18 2.50 11.87
CA GLY A 151 13.23 3.82 11.26
C GLY A 151 12.20 4.01 10.14
N LEU A 152 11.56 5.20 10.09
CA LEU A 152 10.80 5.67 8.95
C LEU A 152 11.38 7.00 8.48
N VAL A 153 11.59 7.12 7.17
CA VAL A 153 12.04 8.35 6.49
C VAL A 153 11.15 8.59 5.27
N GLY A 154 10.51 9.74 5.18
CA GLY A 154 9.69 10.14 4.03
C GLY A 154 8.20 10.09 4.29
N LYS A 155 7.41 9.71 3.27
CA LYS A 155 5.94 9.64 3.32
C LYS A 155 5.47 8.57 4.32
N PHE A 156 4.50 8.94 5.15
CA PHE A 156 3.83 7.98 6.03
C PHE A 156 2.43 7.63 5.49
N LEU A 157 1.39 8.26 6.00
CA LEU A 157 0.01 8.04 5.59
C LEU A 157 -0.64 9.37 5.21
N ASN A 158 -1.63 9.33 4.34
CA ASN A 158 -2.43 10.51 4.02
C ASN A 158 -3.05 11.10 5.28
N GLN A 159 -3.11 12.42 5.33
CA GLN A 159 -3.62 13.18 6.49
C GLN A 159 -2.80 13.00 7.80
N TYR A 160 -1.63 12.39 7.77
CA TYR A 160 -0.70 12.44 8.88
C TYR A 160 0.02 13.80 8.90
N GLU A 161 -0.72 14.87 8.99
CA GLU A 161 -0.18 16.21 9.14
C GLU A 161 -0.60 16.78 10.49
N PRO A 162 0.31 17.46 11.19
CA PRO A 162 -0.12 18.13 12.42
C PRO A 162 -1.06 19.26 12.05
N ALA A 163 -2.23 19.29 12.66
CA ALA A 163 -3.07 20.47 12.60
C ALA A 163 -2.31 21.66 13.20
N PRO A 164 -2.53 22.91 12.70
CA PRO A 164 -1.93 24.09 13.29
C PRO A 164 -2.08 24.12 14.81
N GLY A 165 -0.97 24.21 15.54
CA GLY A 165 -0.97 24.23 17.00
C GLY A 165 -1.00 22.87 17.70
N THR A 166 -1.02 21.75 16.96
CA THR A 166 -0.90 20.40 17.54
C THR A 166 0.43 19.76 17.15
N ALA A 167 1.11 19.14 18.11
CA ALA A 167 2.29 18.33 17.78
C ALA A 167 1.82 16.98 17.21
N PRO A 168 2.33 16.54 16.06
CA PRO A 168 2.01 15.21 15.54
C PRO A 168 2.51 14.15 16.52
N THR A 169 1.71 13.09 16.69
CA THR A 169 2.05 11.98 17.57
C THR A 169 2.93 10.98 16.80
N VAL A 170 4.04 10.56 17.39
CA VAL A 170 4.82 9.44 16.84
C VAL A 170 4.00 8.16 16.98
N PRO A 171 3.71 7.44 15.88
CA PRO A 171 3.06 6.15 15.98
C PRO A 171 3.95 5.15 16.75
N PRO A 172 3.37 4.20 17.48
CA PRO A 172 4.15 3.22 18.23
C PRO A 172 5.04 2.37 17.30
N GLY A 173 6.13 1.87 17.84
CA GLY A 173 7.02 0.95 17.13
C GLY A 173 8.08 1.64 16.25
N TRP A 174 8.29 2.95 16.37
CA TRP A 174 9.34 3.69 15.67
C TRP A 174 10.36 4.27 16.63
N SER A 175 11.63 3.87 16.47
CA SER A 175 12.77 4.42 17.22
C SER A 175 13.36 5.66 16.55
N HIS A 176 13.26 5.73 15.22
CA HIS A 176 13.72 6.83 14.39
C HIS A 176 12.59 7.30 13.47
N TRP A 177 12.05 8.47 13.76
CA TRP A 177 10.87 9.00 13.09
C TRP A 177 11.20 10.28 12.34
N ARG A 178 11.14 10.22 11.00
CA ARG A 178 11.51 11.29 10.06
C ARG A 178 10.47 11.43 8.95
N PRO A 179 9.20 11.67 9.28
CA PRO A 179 8.18 11.88 8.26
C PRO A 179 8.39 13.20 7.54
N VAL A 180 7.97 13.21 6.27
CA VAL A 180 7.91 14.38 5.41
C VAL A 180 6.46 14.57 4.97
N PHE A 181 5.98 15.80 4.86
CA PHE A 181 4.57 16.11 4.60
C PHE A 181 4.39 17.51 3.99
N ALA A 182 3.15 17.98 3.87
CA ALA A 182 2.75 19.21 3.20
C ALA A 182 3.10 19.20 1.70
N SER A 183 3.69 20.24 1.16
CA SER A 183 4.04 20.36 -0.27
C SER A 183 5.14 19.39 -0.75
N ALA A 184 5.41 18.31 0.00
CA ALA A 184 6.39 17.29 -0.39
C ALA A 184 6.09 16.65 -1.75
N TYR A 185 4.82 16.53 -2.11
CA TYR A 185 4.39 16.07 -3.44
C TYR A 185 4.86 16.99 -4.58
N ASP A 186 5.09 18.27 -4.30
CA ASP A 186 5.53 19.24 -5.29
C ASP A 186 7.05 19.27 -5.46
N GLY A 187 7.76 18.50 -4.63
CA GLY A 187 9.21 18.36 -4.67
C GLY A 187 9.97 19.39 -3.83
N TRP A 188 9.40 20.54 -3.53
CA TRP A 188 10.01 21.67 -2.78
C TRP A 188 8.99 22.28 -1.81
N ASP A 189 9.47 23.18 -0.95
CA ASP A 189 8.66 23.93 0.02
C ASP A 189 7.88 23.03 0.99
N PHE A 190 8.54 22.02 1.54
CA PHE A 190 7.93 20.99 2.35
C PHE A 190 8.27 21.10 3.85
N HIS A 191 7.59 20.31 4.64
CA HIS A 191 7.87 20.15 6.07
C HIS A 191 8.40 18.76 6.38
N SER A 192 9.31 18.68 7.34
CA SER A 192 9.71 17.41 7.96
C SER A 192 9.55 17.47 9.47
N ALA A 193 9.43 16.31 10.11
CA ALA A 193 9.42 16.24 11.55
C ALA A 193 10.54 15.34 12.09
N VAL A 194 11.01 15.67 13.28
CA VAL A 194 12.02 14.94 14.01
C VAL A 194 11.51 14.69 15.42
N ALA A 195 11.30 13.44 15.78
CA ALA A 195 11.03 13.09 17.16
C ALA A 195 12.34 13.01 17.96
N ARG A 196 12.38 13.70 19.08
CA ARG A 196 13.51 13.66 20.03
C ARG A 196 12.96 13.76 21.45
N ASP A 197 13.32 12.82 22.31
CA ASP A 197 12.93 12.80 23.73
C ASP A 197 11.40 12.95 23.94
N GLY A 198 10.61 12.25 23.12
CA GLY A 198 9.14 12.30 23.16
C GLY A 198 8.52 13.58 22.60
N THR A 199 9.34 14.55 22.18
CA THR A 199 8.87 15.81 21.57
C THR A 199 9.11 15.80 20.07
N MET A 200 8.11 16.19 19.29
CA MET A 200 8.26 16.32 17.85
C MET A 200 8.52 17.78 17.47
N ARG A 201 9.56 17.99 16.67
CA ARG A 201 9.91 19.31 16.11
C ARG A 201 9.68 19.27 14.60
N ILE A 202 8.88 20.22 14.13
CA ILE A 202 8.62 20.42 12.71
C ILE A 202 9.64 21.44 12.18
N ARG A 203 10.18 21.14 10.99
CA ARG A 203 11.06 22.01 10.25
C ARG A 203 10.49 22.29 8.87
N HIS A 204 10.38 23.54 8.50
CA HIS A 204 10.08 23.97 7.15
C HIS A 204 11.36 23.98 6.30
N HIS A 205 11.25 23.48 5.07
CA HIS A 205 12.29 23.46 4.06
C HIS A 205 11.79 24.30 2.87
N PRO A 206 12.10 25.61 2.85
CA PRO A 206 11.62 26.50 1.81
C PRO A 206 12.24 26.12 0.46
N ALA A 207 11.50 26.37 -0.62
CA ALA A 207 12.06 26.25 -1.95
C ALA A 207 13.11 27.33 -2.21
N PRO A 208 14.18 27.01 -2.93
CA PRO A 208 15.10 28.01 -3.45
C PRO A 208 14.40 28.98 -4.40
N PRO A 209 14.86 30.23 -4.50
CA PRO A 209 14.28 31.19 -5.43
C PRO A 209 14.48 30.75 -6.89
N PRO A 210 13.67 31.25 -7.85
CA PRO A 210 13.73 30.84 -9.25
C PRO A 210 15.10 30.99 -9.91
N GLU A 211 15.89 31.96 -9.49
CA GLU A 211 17.25 32.25 -9.98
C GLU A 211 18.34 31.38 -9.34
N ALA A 212 18.03 30.60 -8.31
CA ALA A 212 18.98 29.69 -7.68
C ALA A 212 19.56 28.69 -8.70
N SER A 213 20.80 28.29 -8.47
CA SER A 213 21.48 27.32 -9.32
C SER A 213 20.76 25.95 -9.29
N THR A 214 20.91 25.16 -10.36
CA THR A 214 20.44 23.78 -10.43
C THR A 214 20.87 22.95 -9.21
N ARG A 215 22.13 23.16 -8.78
CA ARG A 215 22.67 22.45 -7.60
C ARG A 215 21.93 22.81 -6.32
N GLU A 216 21.58 24.07 -6.10
CA GLU A 216 20.83 24.51 -4.91
C GLU A 216 19.39 23.96 -4.95
N LYS A 217 18.75 23.99 -6.12
CA LYS A 217 17.41 23.43 -6.31
C LYS A 217 17.39 21.92 -6.10
N ASP A 218 18.37 21.18 -6.60
CA ASP A 218 18.49 19.74 -6.37
C ASP A 218 18.80 19.40 -4.91
N ALA A 219 19.61 20.18 -4.23
CA ALA A 219 19.91 20.00 -2.81
C ALA A 219 18.69 20.24 -1.92
N ALA A 220 17.76 21.10 -2.34
CA ALA A 220 16.51 21.39 -1.65
C ALA A 220 15.35 20.46 -2.07
N TYR A 221 15.56 19.58 -3.05
CA TYR A 221 14.54 18.64 -3.51
C TYR A 221 14.20 17.62 -2.41
N VAL A 222 12.91 17.32 -2.25
CA VAL A 222 12.41 16.41 -1.20
C VAL A 222 13.08 15.03 -1.25
N GLY A 223 13.29 14.49 -2.46
CA GLY A 223 13.97 13.20 -2.63
C GLY A 223 15.41 13.21 -2.12
N THR A 224 16.15 14.34 -2.29
CA THR A 224 17.49 14.51 -1.75
C THR A 224 17.48 14.57 -0.22
N HIS A 225 16.49 15.23 0.39
CA HIS A 225 16.33 15.24 1.85
C HIS A 225 16.05 13.83 2.40
N ILE A 226 15.18 13.06 1.75
CA ILE A 226 14.87 11.69 2.14
C ILE A 226 16.10 10.77 2.01
N GLU A 227 16.85 10.91 0.90
CA GLU A 227 18.11 10.19 0.68
C GLU A 227 19.12 10.46 1.82
N ASP A 228 19.33 11.74 2.15
CA ASP A 228 20.28 12.15 3.19
C ASP A 228 19.90 11.60 4.57
N GLU A 229 18.62 11.63 4.93
CA GLU A 229 18.14 11.06 6.21
C GLU A 229 18.26 9.52 6.24
N ALA A 230 17.95 8.83 5.15
CA ALA A 230 18.10 7.39 5.03
C ALA A 230 19.58 6.97 5.17
N LEU A 231 20.48 7.63 4.42
CA LEU A 231 21.92 7.34 4.51
C LEU A 231 22.51 7.72 5.87
N ARG A 232 21.98 8.75 6.53
CA ARG A 232 22.37 9.11 7.91
C ARG A 232 21.98 8.03 8.89
N PHE A 233 20.77 7.46 8.75
CA PHE A 233 20.32 6.31 9.55
C PHE A 233 21.25 5.11 9.35
N LEU A 234 21.51 4.70 8.11
CA LEU A 234 22.38 3.56 7.79
C LEU A 234 23.79 3.74 8.35
N ARG A 235 24.40 4.93 8.15
CA ARG A 235 25.73 5.20 8.73
C ARG A 235 25.75 5.14 10.25
N ARG A 236 24.71 5.62 10.92
CA ARG A 236 24.62 5.63 12.38
C ARG A 236 24.53 4.21 12.96
N HIS A 237 23.78 3.33 12.28
CA HIS A 237 23.46 2.00 12.79
C HIS A 237 24.33 0.88 12.19
N ARG A 238 25.31 1.24 11.34
CA ARG A 238 26.17 0.26 10.64
C ARG A 238 26.95 -0.68 11.58
N THR A 239 27.29 -0.23 12.77
CA THR A 239 28.13 -0.97 13.74
C THR A 239 27.33 -1.40 14.96
N ASP A 240 26.02 -1.18 14.98
CA ASP A 240 25.18 -1.59 16.09
C ASP A 240 25.06 -3.12 16.11
N ARG A 241 24.96 -3.69 17.32
CA ARG A 241 24.68 -5.12 17.48
C ARG A 241 23.21 -5.45 17.23
N ALA A 242 22.31 -4.49 17.50
CA ALA A 242 20.89 -4.65 17.24
C ALA A 242 20.63 -4.54 15.73
N PRO A 243 19.83 -5.44 15.15
CA PRO A 243 19.41 -5.30 13.76
C PRO A 243 18.51 -4.06 13.58
N TYR A 244 18.40 -3.59 12.35
CA TYR A 244 17.49 -2.48 12.04
C TYR A 244 16.46 -2.84 10.99
N PHE A 245 15.30 -2.18 11.08
CA PHE A 245 14.30 -2.09 10.05
C PHE A 245 14.16 -0.63 9.62
N LEU A 246 14.48 -0.33 8.37
CA LEU A 246 14.37 1.02 7.81
C LEU A 246 13.37 1.03 6.66
N GLN A 247 12.28 1.80 6.82
CA GLN A 247 11.37 2.12 5.74
C GLN A 247 11.74 3.48 5.15
N VAL A 248 12.12 3.50 3.87
CA VAL A 248 12.40 4.70 3.09
C VAL A 248 11.27 4.88 2.10
N ALA A 249 10.53 5.96 2.24
CA ALA A 249 9.31 6.20 1.48
C ALA A 249 9.38 7.55 0.72
N PRO A 250 10.01 7.57 -0.49
CA PRO A 250 10.02 8.75 -1.34
C PRO A 250 8.60 9.08 -1.85
N PHE A 251 8.39 10.34 -2.23
CA PHE A 251 7.14 10.80 -2.87
C PHE A 251 7.13 10.55 -4.39
N ALA A 252 8.29 10.38 -5.01
CA ALA A 252 8.39 10.12 -6.45
C ALA A 252 7.96 8.68 -6.80
N PRO A 253 7.22 8.51 -7.91
CA PRO A 253 6.82 9.50 -8.91
C PRO A 253 5.39 10.05 -8.76
N HIS A 254 4.87 10.23 -7.56
CA HIS A 254 3.55 10.81 -7.33
C HIS A 254 3.42 12.20 -7.98
N SER A 255 2.24 12.51 -8.52
CA SER A 255 1.95 13.82 -9.07
C SER A 255 1.94 14.90 -8.00
N ARG A 256 2.25 16.15 -8.40
CA ARG A 256 2.08 17.29 -7.50
C ARG A 256 0.60 17.51 -7.14
N VAL A 257 0.38 18.08 -5.95
CA VAL A 257 -0.96 18.29 -5.39
C VAL A 257 -1.46 19.73 -5.51
N VAL A 258 -0.60 20.68 -5.84
CA VAL A 258 -1.02 22.07 -6.12
C VAL A 258 -1.10 22.28 -7.63
N ARG A 259 -2.07 23.12 -8.04
CA ARG A 259 -2.34 23.37 -9.46
C ARG A 259 -1.15 24.05 -10.15
N ASP A 260 -0.60 25.05 -9.49
CA ASP A 260 0.56 25.80 -9.98
C ASP A 260 1.81 25.22 -9.33
N GLY A 261 2.75 24.74 -10.14
CA GLY A 261 4.02 24.23 -9.68
C GLY A 261 4.83 25.31 -8.97
N HIS A 262 5.80 24.88 -8.17
CA HIS A 262 6.66 25.79 -7.42
C HIS A 262 7.51 26.67 -8.34
N TYR A 263 7.88 26.13 -9.49
CA TYR A 263 8.56 26.85 -10.55
C TYR A 263 7.66 26.93 -11.79
N ARG A 264 7.71 28.05 -12.52
CA ARG A 264 6.79 28.37 -13.63
C ARG A 264 6.63 27.26 -14.68
N THR A 265 7.64 26.43 -14.85
CA THR A 265 7.66 25.34 -15.85
C THR A 265 7.49 23.96 -15.25
N ASP A 266 7.03 23.88 -14.00
CA ASP A 266 6.87 22.58 -13.34
C ASP A 266 5.81 21.75 -14.05
N PRO A 267 6.17 20.53 -14.52
CA PRO A 267 5.19 19.59 -15.02
C PRO A 267 4.36 19.01 -13.88
N ARG A 268 3.31 18.26 -14.21
CA ARG A 268 2.49 17.55 -13.25
C ARG A 268 3.30 16.58 -12.36
N PHE A 269 4.37 16.03 -12.91
CA PHE A 269 5.35 15.17 -12.23
C PHE A 269 6.69 15.89 -12.22
N PRO A 270 7.02 16.67 -11.17
CA PRO A 270 8.19 17.55 -11.16
C PRO A 270 9.48 16.79 -10.86
N PRO A 271 10.30 16.46 -11.85
CA PRO A 271 11.60 15.84 -11.63
C PRO A 271 12.57 16.81 -10.97
N PRO A 272 13.63 16.33 -10.30
CA PRO A 272 14.76 17.14 -9.90
C PRO A 272 15.30 17.95 -11.10
N PHE A 273 15.88 19.11 -10.87
CA PHE A 273 16.30 20.01 -11.94
C PHE A 273 17.31 19.37 -12.91
N ARG A 274 18.24 18.56 -12.40
CA ARG A 274 19.20 17.79 -13.22
C ARG A 274 18.55 16.78 -14.16
N ASP A 275 17.31 16.37 -13.90
CA ASP A 275 16.58 15.37 -14.67
C ASP A 275 15.43 15.99 -15.48
N ARG A 276 15.34 17.32 -15.53
CA ARG A 276 14.24 18.03 -16.22
C ARG A 276 14.30 18.00 -17.72
N GLY A 277 15.34 17.48 -18.32
CA GLY A 277 15.38 17.29 -19.76
C GLY A 277 15.89 18.49 -20.54
N GLY A 278 16.30 18.27 -21.67
CA GLY A 278 16.97 18.87 -22.79
C GLY A 278 17.52 17.76 -23.64
N ASP A 279 17.89 16.67 -23.00
CA ASP A 279 18.39 15.47 -23.65
C ASP A 279 17.31 14.38 -23.61
N ASP A 280 17.26 13.50 -24.61
CA ASP A 280 16.38 12.35 -24.70
C ASP A 280 16.81 11.24 -23.71
N THR A 281 16.83 11.56 -22.40
CA THR A 281 17.27 10.64 -21.35
C THR A 281 16.20 10.46 -20.27
N CYS A 282 15.77 9.21 -20.09
CA CYS A 282 14.89 8.75 -19.01
C CYS A 282 15.60 7.63 -18.24
N GLY A 283 16.72 7.97 -17.58
CA GLY A 283 17.61 7.00 -16.95
C GLY A 283 18.43 6.23 -17.99
N PRO A 284 18.47 4.89 -17.92
CA PRO A 284 19.22 4.05 -18.87
C PRO A 284 18.58 3.95 -20.25
N VAL A 285 17.35 4.40 -20.43
CA VAL A 285 16.62 4.33 -21.70
C VAL A 285 16.39 5.73 -22.27
N PRO A 286 16.29 5.90 -23.61
CA PRO A 286 15.84 7.17 -24.19
C PRO A 286 14.38 7.41 -23.85
N CYS A 287 14.00 8.67 -23.60
CA CYS A 287 12.61 9.02 -23.32
C CYS A 287 11.67 8.70 -24.49
N SER A 288 12.20 8.78 -25.72
CA SER A 288 11.46 8.42 -26.94
C SER A 288 11.08 6.95 -27.04
N SER A 289 11.71 6.07 -26.25
CA SER A 289 11.30 4.66 -26.13
C SER A 289 10.24 4.40 -25.06
N ILE A 290 9.81 5.43 -24.35
CA ILE A 290 8.69 5.34 -23.41
C ILE A 290 7.44 5.82 -24.15
N ASP A 291 6.58 4.88 -24.46
CA ASP A 291 5.42 5.01 -25.32
C ASP A 291 4.14 4.68 -24.54
N SER A 292 3.02 5.24 -24.94
CA SER A 292 1.72 4.94 -24.35
C SER A 292 1.00 3.77 -25.03
N ASP A 293 1.39 3.41 -26.25
CA ASP A 293 0.70 2.40 -27.07
C ASP A 293 0.83 0.98 -26.50
N ASP A 294 1.93 0.71 -25.80
CA ASP A 294 2.21 -0.59 -25.18
C ASP A 294 1.60 -0.73 -23.76
N LEU A 295 0.87 0.28 -23.27
CA LEU A 295 0.30 0.22 -21.93
C LEU A 295 -0.92 -0.71 -21.89
N PRO A 296 -1.06 -1.57 -20.86
CA PRO A 296 -2.25 -2.38 -20.67
C PRO A 296 -3.53 -1.53 -20.65
N GLY A 297 -4.57 -1.96 -21.35
CA GLY A 297 -5.85 -1.23 -21.39
C GLY A 297 -5.78 0.12 -22.12
N ARG A 298 -4.73 0.40 -22.88
CA ARG A 298 -4.67 1.58 -23.75
C ARG A 298 -5.47 1.28 -25.00
N ASP A 299 -6.71 1.73 -25.00
CA ASP A 299 -7.70 1.52 -26.05
C ASP A 299 -8.59 2.75 -26.14
N ASP A 300 -9.00 3.12 -27.36
CA ASP A 300 -9.92 4.22 -27.60
C ASP A 300 -11.38 3.73 -27.69
N ASP A 301 -11.62 2.42 -27.86
CA ASP A 301 -12.96 1.84 -27.91
C ASP A 301 -13.44 1.36 -26.53
N LEU A 302 -14.24 2.19 -25.87
CA LEU A 302 -14.83 1.83 -24.58
C LEU A 302 -16.14 1.02 -24.72
N THR A 303 -16.59 0.73 -25.92
CA THR A 303 -17.88 0.04 -26.13
C THR A 303 -17.78 -1.46 -25.83
N ASP A 304 -16.64 -2.07 -26.07
CA ASP A 304 -16.37 -3.48 -25.77
C ASP A 304 -15.90 -3.72 -24.32
N ASN A 305 -15.61 -2.64 -23.58
CA ASN A 305 -15.26 -2.65 -22.17
C ASN A 305 -16.47 -2.47 -21.23
N ALA A 306 -17.69 -2.32 -21.75
CA ALA A 306 -18.85 -2.08 -20.90
C ALA A 306 -19.07 -3.27 -19.93
N PRO A 307 -19.30 -3.00 -18.63
CA PRO A 307 -19.60 -4.05 -17.66
C PRO A 307 -20.87 -4.82 -18.06
N ARG A 308 -21.00 -6.07 -17.62
CA ARG A 308 -22.16 -6.91 -17.91
C ARG A 308 -22.83 -7.37 -16.63
N TYR A 309 -24.16 -7.45 -16.66
CA TYR A 309 -24.91 -8.13 -15.61
C TYR A 309 -24.75 -9.66 -15.72
N ARG A 310 -25.13 -10.37 -14.66
CA ARG A 310 -25.01 -11.84 -14.61
C ARG A 310 -25.83 -12.58 -15.70
N ASP A 311 -26.84 -11.95 -16.25
CA ASP A 311 -27.64 -12.47 -17.37
C ASP A 311 -27.01 -12.18 -18.74
N GLY A 312 -25.83 -11.57 -18.78
CA GLY A 312 -25.10 -11.18 -19.99
C GLY A 312 -25.52 -9.84 -20.59
N SER A 313 -26.56 -9.21 -20.09
CA SER A 313 -26.97 -7.88 -20.56
C SER A 313 -25.93 -6.81 -20.20
N VAL A 314 -25.76 -5.81 -21.06
CA VAL A 314 -24.79 -4.73 -20.87
C VAL A 314 -25.27 -3.79 -19.76
N ALA A 315 -24.41 -3.50 -18.81
CA ALA A 315 -24.63 -2.51 -17.77
C ALA A 315 -24.20 -1.10 -18.24
N ALA A 316 -24.55 -0.09 -17.46
CA ALA A 316 -24.07 1.26 -17.73
C ALA A 316 -22.55 1.34 -17.61
N GLN A 317 -21.90 2.00 -18.55
CA GLN A 317 -20.46 2.26 -18.50
C GLN A 317 -20.17 3.23 -17.35
N TRP A 318 -19.32 2.80 -16.41
CA TRP A 318 -18.88 3.65 -15.30
C TRP A 318 -17.72 4.58 -15.66
N ARG A 319 -16.98 4.23 -16.72
CA ARG A 319 -15.87 5.05 -17.26
C ARG A 319 -16.44 6.19 -18.11
N THR A 320 -17.14 7.11 -17.48
CA THR A 320 -17.81 8.23 -18.17
C THR A 320 -17.03 9.53 -18.09
N TYR A 321 -15.71 9.43 -18.02
CA TYR A 321 -14.86 10.54 -17.75
C TYR A 321 -14.73 11.51 -18.94
N PRO A 322 -14.96 12.81 -18.75
CA PRO A 322 -14.99 13.77 -19.88
C PRO A 322 -13.61 14.17 -20.40
N HIS A 323 -12.53 13.72 -19.78
CA HIS A 323 -11.17 14.17 -20.10
C HIS A 323 -10.21 13.00 -20.24
N THR A 324 -10.35 12.26 -21.33
CA THR A 324 -9.33 11.28 -21.74
C THR A 324 -8.02 11.99 -22.09
N LEU A 325 -6.90 11.31 -21.91
CA LEU A 325 -5.61 11.84 -22.34
C LEU A 325 -5.36 11.50 -23.80
N THR A 326 -4.89 12.48 -24.57
CA THR A 326 -4.27 12.19 -25.87
C THR A 326 -2.96 11.42 -25.67
N ASP A 327 -2.46 10.72 -26.70
CA ASP A 327 -1.20 9.99 -26.65
C ASP A 327 -0.05 10.91 -26.29
N GLU A 328 0.04 12.09 -26.90
CA GLU A 328 1.05 13.10 -26.55
C GLU A 328 1.00 13.50 -25.07
N GLN A 329 -0.20 13.65 -24.48
CA GLN A 329 -0.35 13.99 -23.07
C GLN A 329 0.05 12.82 -22.16
N ALA A 330 -0.28 11.60 -22.53
CA ALA A 330 0.10 10.38 -21.81
C ALA A 330 1.63 10.20 -21.82
N GLU A 331 2.26 10.30 -22.98
CA GLU A 331 3.72 10.22 -23.14
C GLU A 331 4.47 11.30 -22.34
N ILE A 332 4.03 12.56 -22.42
CA ILE A 332 4.65 13.65 -21.63
C ILE A 332 4.61 13.31 -20.14
N ARG A 333 3.52 12.73 -19.65
CA ARG A 333 3.38 12.34 -18.24
C ARG A 333 4.26 11.15 -17.90
N LEU A 334 4.26 10.11 -18.72
CA LEU A 334 5.12 8.92 -18.55
C LEU A 334 6.60 9.31 -18.51
N ARG A 335 7.06 10.11 -19.48
CA ARG A 335 8.45 10.60 -19.58
C ARG A 335 8.80 11.49 -18.39
N SER A 336 7.88 12.33 -17.92
CA SER A 336 8.08 13.14 -16.70
C SER A 336 8.19 12.26 -15.46
N ARG A 337 7.39 11.20 -15.34
CA ARG A 337 7.46 10.22 -14.27
C ARG A 337 8.79 9.44 -14.31
N ALA A 338 9.20 8.97 -15.50
CA ALA A 338 10.49 8.30 -15.70
C ALA A 338 11.70 9.18 -15.30
N ARG A 339 11.64 10.47 -15.55
CA ARG A 339 12.65 11.44 -15.08
C ARG A 339 12.57 11.66 -13.57
N MET A 340 11.37 11.71 -13.01
CA MET A 340 11.15 11.91 -11.57
C MET A 340 11.72 10.75 -10.75
N VAL A 341 11.56 9.49 -11.20
CA VAL A 341 12.10 8.32 -10.48
C VAL A 341 13.61 8.21 -10.50
N GLN A 342 14.32 8.98 -11.33
CA GLN A 342 15.80 8.99 -11.31
C GLN A 342 16.35 9.40 -9.94
N SER A 343 15.65 10.22 -9.19
CA SER A 343 16.01 10.54 -7.80
C SER A 343 15.92 9.32 -6.88
N VAL A 344 14.89 8.48 -7.07
CA VAL A 344 14.71 7.25 -6.31
C VAL A 344 15.76 6.22 -6.68
N ASP A 345 16.03 6.04 -7.98
CA ASP A 345 17.02 5.08 -8.45
C ASP A 345 18.44 5.40 -7.95
N ARG A 346 18.82 6.67 -7.95
CA ARG A 346 20.10 7.11 -7.37
C ARG A 346 20.17 6.87 -5.86
N MET A 347 19.09 7.14 -5.13
CA MET A 347 18.99 6.84 -3.70
C MET A 347 19.11 5.34 -3.46
N LEU A 348 18.41 4.51 -4.24
CA LEU A 348 18.49 3.06 -4.19
C LEU A 348 19.94 2.58 -4.38
N GLY A 349 20.63 3.08 -5.39
CA GLY A 349 22.04 2.73 -5.64
C GLY A 349 22.96 3.13 -4.49
N LYS A 350 22.70 4.24 -3.77
CA LYS A 350 23.45 4.62 -2.58
C LYS A 350 23.13 3.74 -1.38
N ILE A 351 21.86 3.35 -1.20
CA ILE A 351 21.42 2.42 -0.15
C ILE A 351 22.11 1.07 -0.35
N LEU A 352 22.05 0.51 -1.55
CA LEU A 352 22.68 -0.79 -1.88
C LEU A 352 24.18 -0.82 -1.59
N ARG A 353 24.88 0.31 -1.72
CA ARG A 353 26.31 0.44 -1.36
C ARG A 353 26.56 0.69 0.13
N ALA A 354 25.56 1.14 0.86
CA ALA A 354 25.70 1.53 2.26
C ALA A 354 25.35 0.42 3.26
N VAL A 355 24.57 -0.56 2.83
CA VAL A 355 24.19 -1.73 3.65
C VAL A 355 25.31 -2.77 3.69
N ASP A 356 25.29 -3.64 4.70
CA ASP A 356 26.18 -4.78 4.84
C ASP A 356 25.58 -6.06 4.24
N ASP A 357 26.40 -7.13 4.20
CA ASP A 357 26.03 -8.41 3.62
C ASP A 357 24.90 -9.14 4.39
N ASN A 358 24.60 -8.73 5.64
CA ASN A 358 23.48 -9.27 6.43
C ASN A 358 22.23 -8.40 6.33
N THR A 359 22.00 -7.76 5.19
CA THR A 359 20.87 -6.86 4.97
C THR A 359 20.01 -7.31 3.80
N TYR A 360 18.70 -7.41 4.02
CA TYR A 360 17.72 -7.52 2.94
C TYR A 360 17.29 -6.11 2.50
N VAL A 361 17.32 -5.88 1.19
CA VAL A 361 16.77 -4.66 0.57
C VAL A 361 15.59 -5.07 -0.30
N VAL A 362 14.42 -4.49 0.00
CA VAL A 362 13.17 -4.70 -0.73
C VAL A 362 12.79 -3.41 -1.41
N LEU A 363 12.54 -3.45 -2.71
CA LEU A 363 12.00 -2.34 -3.50
C LEU A 363 10.58 -2.70 -3.95
N THR A 364 9.61 -1.83 -3.67
CA THR A 364 8.23 -1.95 -4.13
C THR A 364 7.55 -0.58 -4.18
N SER A 365 6.28 -0.54 -4.59
CA SER A 365 5.42 0.65 -4.52
C SER A 365 4.20 0.41 -3.65
N ASP A 366 3.59 1.48 -3.17
CA ASP A 366 2.31 1.40 -2.47
C ASP A 366 1.14 1.17 -3.44
N ASN A 367 1.22 1.67 -4.66
CA ASN A 367 0.31 1.40 -5.78
C ASN A 367 0.96 1.80 -7.11
N GLY A 368 0.32 1.43 -8.21
CA GLY A 368 0.61 1.92 -9.55
C GLY A 368 -0.14 3.22 -9.86
N TYR A 369 -0.25 3.54 -11.15
CA TYR A 369 -0.88 4.77 -11.60
C TYR A 369 -1.15 4.73 -13.11
N HIS A 370 -2.40 4.94 -13.54
CA HIS A 370 -2.76 5.00 -14.96
C HIS A 370 -2.59 6.42 -15.54
N VAL A 371 -2.27 6.46 -16.83
CA VAL A 371 -2.12 7.69 -17.62
C VAL A 371 -2.87 7.56 -18.95
N GLY A 372 -4.18 7.44 -18.88
CA GLY A 372 -5.08 7.35 -20.04
C GLY A 372 -5.55 5.95 -20.39
N GLN A 373 -5.10 4.91 -19.70
CA GLN A 373 -5.62 3.56 -19.86
C GLN A 373 -7.12 3.51 -19.54
N HIS A 374 -7.84 2.61 -20.20
CA HIS A 374 -9.29 2.40 -20.03
C HIS A 374 -10.16 3.65 -20.26
N GLY A 375 -9.71 4.58 -21.12
CA GLY A 375 -10.41 5.85 -21.35
C GLY A 375 -10.47 6.76 -20.13
N LEU A 376 -9.69 6.47 -19.10
CA LEU A 376 -9.55 7.29 -17.89
C LEU A 376 -8.56 8.43 -18.11
N GLY A 377 -8.58 9.41 -17.24
CA GLY A 377 -7.59 10.49 -17.24
C GLY A 377 -6.23 10.03 -16.71
N SER A 378 -5.73 10.68 -15.69
CA SER A 378 -4.60 10.18 -14.89
C SER A 378 -5.09 9.94 -13.48
N GLY A 379 -4.76 8.80 -12.91
CA GLY A 379 -5.22 8.46 -11.57
C GLY A 379 -4.85 7.07 -11.14
N LYS A 380 -5.58 6.57 -10.18
CA LYS A 380 -5.47 5.25 -9.59
C LYS A 380 -6.81 4.87 -8.97
N GLY A 381 -6.93 3.73 -8.34
CA GLY A 381 -8.15 3.27 -7.68
C GLY A 381 -8.82 2.11 -8.41
N THR A 382 -8.35 1.75 -9.62
CA THR A 382 -8.91 0.66 -10.43
C THR A 382 -8.28 -0.70 -10.07
N PRO A 383 -8.92 -1.82 -10.44
CA PRO A 383 -8.35 -3.16 -10.27
C PRO A 383 -7.38 -3.56 -11.38
N PHE A 384 -7.09 -2.67 -12.32
CA PHE A 384 -6.28 -2.94 -13.51
C PHE A 384 -4.78 -2.94 -13.20
N ASP A 385 -4.00 -3.65 -14.03
CA ASP A 385 -2.56 -3.82 -13.82
C ASP A 385 -1.80 -2.48 -13.72
N SER A 386 -2.23 -1.44 -14.42
CA SER A 386 -1.67 -0.09 -14.29
C SER A 386 -1.64 0.42 -12.84
N ASP A 387 -2.64 0.05 -12.04
CA ASP A 387 -2.85 0.59 -10.70
C ASP A 387 -2.46 -0.40 -9.59
N VAL A 388 -2.66 -1.71 -9.81
CA VAL A 388 -2.45 -2.73 -8.77
C VAL A 388 -1.16 -3.54 -8.95
N HIS A 389 -0.61 -3.65 -10.16
CA HIS A 389 0.62 -4.38 -10.42
C HIS A 389 1.84 -3.48 -10.17
N VAL A 390 2.64 -3.85 -9.18
CA VAL A 390 3.78 -3.05 -8.71
C VAL A 390 5.08 -3.87 -8.76
N PRO A 391 6.26 -3.23 -8.87
CA PRO A 391 7.51 -3.97 -8.75
C PRO A 391 7.65 -4.55 -7.35
N LEU A 392 8.20 -5.76 -7.27
CA LEU A 392 8.70 -6.34 -6.03
C LEU A 392 10.03 -7.01 -6.30
N LEU A 393 11.10 -6.38 -5.83
CA LEU A 393 12.47 -6.84 -6.00
C LEU A 393 13.11 -7.02 -4.63
N VAL A 394 13.82 -8.13 -4.44
CA VAL A 394 14.47 -8.46 -3.17
C VAL A 394 15.91 -8.88 -3.42
N VAL A 395 16.84 -8.28 -2.70
CA VAL A 395 18.24 -8.73 -2.60
C VAL A 395 18.61 -8.90 -1.13
N GLY A 396 19.48 -9.87 -0.83
CA GLY A 396 19.92 -10.12 0.53
C GLY A 396 20.53 -11.50 0.69
N PRO A 397 20.89 -11.88 1.93
CA PRO A 397 21.51 -13.17 2.20
C PRO A 397 20.63 -14.35 1.74
N GLY A 398 21.19 -15.26 0.96
CA GLY A 398 20.49 -16.46 0.50
C GLY A 398 19.35 -16.21 -0.51
N VAL A 399 19.21 -14.99 -1.02
CA VAL A 399 18.27 -14.70 -2.11
C VAL A 399 18.91 -15.09 -3.44
N GLU A 400 18.40 -16.15 -4.05
CA GLU A 400 18.84 -16.56 -5.38
C GLU A 400 18.27 -15.64 -6.46
N ARG A 401 19.09 -15.33 -7.46
CA ARG A 401 18.67 -14.54 -8.62
C ARG A 401 17.62 -15.28 -9.44
N GLY A 402 16.65 -14.55 -9.96
CA GLY A 402 15.68 -15.04 -10.92
C GLY A 402 14.26 -14.55 -10.65
N THR A 403 13.41 -14.80 -11.64
CA THR A 403 11.99 -14.45 -11.57
C THR A 403 11.24 -15.44 -10.69
N ARG A 404 10.26 -14.96 -9.96
CA ARG A 404 9.28 -15.70 -9.15
C ARG A 404 7.91 -15.52 -9.78
N ASP A 405 7.27 -16.63 -10.15
CA ASP A 405 5.95 -16.63 -10.78
C ASP A 405 4.80 -16.78 -9.77
N GLU A 406 5.12 -16.87 -8.48
CA GLU A 406 4.11 -16.91 -7.44
C GLU A 406 3.31 -15.60 -7.44
N VAL A 407 1.98 -15.68 -7.39
CA VAL A 407 1.13 -14.51 -7.20
C VAL A 407 1.29 -14.02 -5.77
N VAL A 408 1.76 -12.80 -5.60
CA VAL A 408 2.03 -12.23 -4.28
C VAL A 408 1.33 -10.89 -4.09
N SER A 409 1.11 -10.50 -2.85
CA SER A 409 0.51 -9.22 -2.55
C SER A 409 1.30 -8.43 -1.50
N ASN A 410 1.04 -7.14 -1.39
CA ASN A 410 1.67 -6.29 -0.38
C ASN A 410 1.37 -6.74 1.07
N LEU A 411 0.33 -7.56 1.30
CA LEU A 411 0.05 -8.18 2.61
C LEU A 411 1.20 -9.09 3.10
N ASP A 412 1.94 -9.66 2.17
CA ASP A 412 2.97 -10.65 2.42
C ASP A 412 4.21 -10.05 3.08
N LEU A 413 4.44 -8.76 2.86
CA LEU A 413 5.64 -8.08 3.34
C LEU A 413 5.69 -8.04 4.87
N ALA A 414 4.55 -7.80 5.55
CA ALA A 414 4.53 -7.83 7.01
C ALA A 414 4.95 -9.20 7.56
N MET A 415 4.44 -10.29 6.97
CA MET A 415 4.78 -11.65 7.39
C MET A 415 6.20 -12.03 7.01
N THR A 416 6.69 -11.56 5.86
CA THR A 416 8.07 -11.76 5.42
C THR A 416 9.06 -11.10 6.38
N PHE A 417 8.81 -9.87 6.80
CA PHE A 417 9.68 -9.16 7.75
C PHE A 417 9.65 -9.80 9.14
N GLU A 418 8.50 -10.31 9.58
CA GLU A 418 8.42 -11.09 10.81
C GLU A 418 9.19 -12.41 10.72
N ASP A 419 9.09 -13.11 9.60
CA ASP A 419 9.80 -14.38 9.37
C ASP A 419 11.33 -14.18 9.33
N LEU A 420 11.81 -13.14 8.63
CA LEU A 420 13.22 -12.73 8.66
C LEU A 420 13.71 -12.38 10.07
N ALA A 421 12.83 -11.88 10.92
CA ALA A 421 13.12 -11.58 12.33
C ALA A 421 12.91 -12.80 13.26
N TYR A 422 12.68 -13.98 12.71
CA TYR A 422 12.39 -15.24 13.46
C TYR A 422 11.14 -15.12 14.36
N LEU A 423 10.17 -14.32 13.95
CA LEU A 423 8.90 -14.12 14.67
C LEU A 423 7.77 -14.92 14.03
N GLN A 424 6.99 -15.57 14.86
CA GLN A 424 5.73 -16.15 14.40
C GLN A 424 4.72 -15.03 14.13
N SER A 425 4.15 -15.01 12.92
CA SER A 425 3.14 -14.03 12.54
C SER A 425 1.83 -14.22 13.31
N PRO A 426 1.17 -13.13 13.72
CA PRO A 426 -0.11 -13.20 14.40
C PRO A 426 -1.22 -13.81 13.53
N ALA A 427 -2.17 -14.46 14.19
CA ALA A 427 -3.26 -15.16 13.52
C ALA A 427 -4.22 -14.23 12.73
N TYR A 428 -4.23 -12.94 13.01
CA TYR A 428 -5.06 -11.96 12.29
C TYR A 428 -4.48 -11.52 10.94
N ARG A 429 -3.25 -11.88 10.58
CA ARG A 429 -2.68 -11.54 9.26
C ARG A 429 -3.20 -12.46 8.17
N SER A 430 -3.46 -11.90 7.01
CA SER A 430 -3.98 -12.60 5.83
C SER A 430 -2.89 -12.94 4.80
N GLY A 431 -1.73 -12.30 4.87
CA GLY A 431 -0.60 -12.55 3.96
C GLY A 431 0.12 -13.88 4.21
N MET A 432 1.17 -14.10 3.44
CA MET A 432 2.05 -15.27 3.53
C MET A 432 3.52 -14.83 3.38
N SER A 433 4.43 -15.38 4.19
CA SER A 433 5.86 -15.04 4.08
C SER A 433 6.44 -15.45 2.72
N LEU A 434 7.24 -14.55 2.14
CA LEU A 434 7.97 -14.79 0.89
C LEU A 434 9.33 -15.47 1.11
N VAL A 435 9.80 -15.61 2.34
CA VAL A 435 11.11 -16.21 2.66
C VAL A 435 11.33 -17.55 1.98
N PRO A 436 10.35 -18.49 1.92
CA PRO A 436 10.54 -19.75 1.20
C PRO A 436 10.85 -19.61 -0.30
N THR A 437 10.48 -18.50 -0.93
CA THR A 437 10.76 -18.25 -2.35
C THR A 437 12.15 -17.62 -2.58
N PHE A 438 12.85 -17.23 -1.53
CA PHE A 438 14.14 -16.54 -1.69
C PHE A 438 15.22 -17.46 -2.23
N ALA A 439 15.33 -18.66 -1.68
CA ALA A 439 16.34 -19.64 -2.07
C ALA A 439 15.87 -20.59 -3.20
N ASP A 440 14.60 -20.52 -3.61
CA ASP A 440 14.06 -21.41 -4.64
C ASP A 440 12.99 -20.69 -5.48
N ALA A 441 13.33 -20.41 -6.72
CA ALA A 441 12.42 -19.76 -7.68
C ALA A 441 11.24 -20.66 -8.10
N GLY A 442 11.34 -21.98 -7.90
CA GLY A 442 10.28 -22.94 -8.24
C GLY A 442 9.17 -23.02 -7.20
N VAL A 443 9.32 -22.39 -6.05
CA VAL A 443 8.26 -22.34 -5.03
C VAL A 443 7.09 -21.52 -5.54
N ASN A 444 5.92 -22.16 -5.64
CA ASN A 444 4.69 -21.56 -6.12
C ASN A 444 3.51 -22.09 -5.29
N ARG A 445 3.20 -21.41 -4.19
CA ARG A 445 2.18 -21.83 -3.21
C ARG A 445 0.87 -21.11 -3.38
N ARG A 446 0.88 -20.00 -4.12
CA ARG A 446 -0.26 -19.11 -4.31
C ARG A 446 -0.51 -18.84 -5.77
N HIS A 447 -1.78 -18.88 -6.17
CA HIS A 447 -2.22 -18.71 -7.54
C HIS A 447 -3.16 -17.52 -7.74
N LEU A 448 -3.67 -16.96 -6.65
CA LEU A 448 -4.66 -15.88 -6.65
C LEU A 448 -4.30 -14.79 -5.65
N THR A 449 -4.73 -13.57 -5.96
CA THR A 449 -4.85 -12.47 -5.01
C THR A 449 -6.22 -11.80 -5.15
N PHE A 450 -6.66 -11.07 -4.13
CA PHE A 450 -7.93 -10.35 -4.13
C PHE A 450 -7.70 -8.86 -3.96
N PHE A 451 -8.55 -8.07 -4.59
CA PHE A 451 -8.61 -6.62 -4.46
C PHE A 451 -9.94 -6.23 -3.82
N ASP A 452 -9.90 -5.23 -2.95
CA ASP A 452 -11.04 -4.81 -2.14
C ASP A 452 -11.05 -3.28 -2.07
N HIS A 453 -11.88 -2.65 -2.92
CA HIS A 453 -11.97 -1.20 -3.07
C HIS A 453 -13.33 -0.68 -2.64
N THR A 454 -13.32 0.41 -1.91
CA THR A 454 -14.54 1.08 -1.45
C THR A 454 -14.68 2.45 -2.11
N TYR A 455 -15.77 2.64 -2.84
CA TYR A 455 -16.17 3.95 -3.31
C TYR A 455 -16.41 4.89 -2.14
N ALA A 456 -15.83 6.07 -2.20
CA ALA A 456 -16.18 7.16 -1.29
C ALA A 456 -16.03 8.48 -2.03
N PRO A 457 -17.10 9.26 -2.17
CA PRO A 457 -17.00 10.59 -2.77
C PRO A 457 -16.03 11.42 -1.93
N SER A 458 -15.17 12.17 -2.61
CA SER A 458 -14.24 13.09 -1.97
C SER A 458 -14.98 14.23 -1.28
N LEU A 459 -15.35 14.04 -0.03
CA LEU A 459 -15.94 15.09 0.80
C LEU A 459 -14.91 16.03 1.44
N GLY A 460 -13.62 15.84 1.14
CA GLY A 460 -12.51 16.62 1.67
C GLY A 460 -11.38 16.76 0.67
N PHE A 461 -10.30 17.44 1.06
CA PHE A 461 -9.10 17.53 0.25
C PHE A 461 -8.38 16.18 0.22
N ASP A 462 -8.62 15.41 -0.83
CA ASP A 462 -7.76 14.29 -1.22
C ASP A 462 -6.81 14.80 -2.32
N PRO A 463 -5.49 14.81 -2.08
CA PRO A 463 -4.53 15.26 -3.07
C PRO A 463 -4.66 14.49 -4.38
N ASP A 464 -4.99 13.22 -4.33
CA ASP A 464 -5.12 12.37 -5.51
C ASP A 464 -6.38 12.73 -6.32
N ALA A 465 -7.52 12.92 -5.66
CA ALA A 465 -8.77 13.30 -6.29
C ALA A 465 -8.71 14.68 -6.96
N ALA A 466 -8.03 15.65 -6.35
CA ALA A 466 -7.93 17.01 -6.88
C ALA A 466 -7.25 17.07 -8.26
N TYR A 467 -6.38 16.12 -8.57
CA TYR A 467 -5.62 16.07 -9.83
C TYR A 467 -6.06 14.97 -10.80
N ALA A 468 -6.70 13.97 -10.32
CA ALA A 468 -7.38 13.00 -11.17
C ALA A 468 -8.60 13.62 -11.90
N GLY A 469 -8.87 14.92 -11.64
CA GLY A 469 -9.98 15.64 -12.25
C GLY A 469 -11.34 15.07 -11.85
N GLY A 470 -11.43 14.46 -10.67
CA GLY A 470 -12.61 13.75 -10.19
C GLY A 470 -12.75 12.30 -10.70
N SER A 471 -11.75 11.77 -11.42
CA SER A 471 -11.85 10.39 -11.97
C SER A 471 -11.91 9.34 -10.88
N MET A 472 -11.23 9.55 -9.75
CA MET A 472 -11.30 8.63 -8.61
C MET A 472 -12.69 8.60 -7.95
N ASP A 473 -13.44 9.69 -8.03
CA ASP A 473 -14.82 9.77 -7.52
C ASP A 473 -15.83 9.00 -8.38
N LEU A 474 -15.42 8.53 -9.55
CA LEU A 474 -16.25 7.75 -10.48
C LEU A 474 -16.01 6.25 -10.39
N ILE A 475 -14.94 5.81 -9.73
CA ILE A 475 -14.61 4.39 -9.60
C ILE A 475 -15.57 3.76 -8.60
N PRO A 476 -16.44 2.83 -9.03
CA PRO A 476 -17.37 2.17 -8.12
C PRO A 476 -16.65 1.27 -7.12
N SER A 477 -17.29 0.94 -6.01
CA SER A 477 -16.80 -0.13 -5.16
C SER A 477 -16.70 -1.42 -5.95
N TYR A 478 -15.65 -2.18 -5.71
CA TYR A 478 -15.48 -3.50 -6.33
C TYR A 478 -14.77 -4.47 -5.39
N VAL A 479 -15.01 -5.75 -5.68
CA VAL A 479 -14.15 -6.85 -5.25
C VAL A 479 -13.66 -7.57 -6.49
N ALA A 480 -12.36 -7.83 -6.57
CA ALA A 480 -11.78 -8.50 -7.71
C ALA A 480 -10.87 -9.65 -7.30
N VAL A 481 -10.69 -10.61 -8.19
CA VAL A 481 -9.74 -11.71 -8.05
C VAL A 481 -8.82 -11.75 -9.26
N ARG A 482 -7.53 -11.81 -9.01
CA ARG A 482 -6.46 -11.85 -10.02
C ARG A 482 -5.70 -13.17 -9.91
N SER A 483 -5.63 -13.91 -10.99
CA SER A 483 -4.70 -15.02 -11.20
C SER A 483 -3.49 -14.52 -12.01
N ARG A 484 -2.63 -15.42 -12.47
CA ARG A 484 -1.56 -15.05 -13.42
C ARG A 484 -2.10 -14.68 -14.80
N THR A 485 -3.23 -15.27 -15.16
CA THR A 485 -3.76 -15.22 -16.54
C THR A 485 -5.15 -14.61 -16.65
N ALA A 486 -5.78 -14.23 -15.55
CA ALA A 486 -7.13 -13.69 -15.61
C ALA A 486 -7.41 -12.71 -14.46
N LEU A 487 -8.23 -11.71 -14.75
CA LEU A 487 -8.84 -10.79 -13.79
C LEU A 487 -10.36 -10.90 -13.89
N LEU A 488 -11.02 -11.17 -12.76
CA LEU A 488 -12.47 -11.06 -12.64
C LEU A 488 -12.81 -9.96 -11.65
N VAL A 489 -13.62 -9.01 -12.08
CA VAL A 489 -14.07 -7.87 -11.27
C VAL A 489 -15.58 -7.94 -11.08
N ARG A 490 -16.03 -7.80 -9.84
CA ARG A 490 -17.42 -7.58 -9.48
C ARG A 490 -17.57 -6.13 -9.02
N LEU A 491 -18.31 -5.36 -9.79
CA LEU A 491 -18.54 -3.93 -9.57
C LEU A 491 -19.87 -3.70 -8.86
N ASP A 492 -19.90 -2.76 -7.93
CA ASP A 492 -21.12 -2.20 -7.36
C ASP A 492 -21.41 -0.87 -8.06
N LEU A 493 -22.34 -0.88 -8.99
CA LEU A 493 -22.71 0.31 -9.77
C LEU A 493 -23.76 1.20 -9.06
N ASP A 494 -24.25 0.78 -7.90
CA ASP A 494 -25.21 1.58 -7.12
C ASP A 494 -24.53 2.12 -5.85
N PRO A 495 -24.04 3.38 -5.88
CA PRO A 495 -23.41 4.00 -4.72
C PRO A 495 -24.38 4.27 -3.56
N SER A 496 -25.69 4.07 -3.74
CA SER A 496 -26.68 4.31 -2.68
C SER A 496 -26.68 3.25 -1.58
N TRP A 497 -26.01 2.14 -1.79
CA TRP A 497 -25.93 0.98 -0.88
C TRP A 497 -27.26 0.24 -0.69
N GLU A 498 -28.31 0.62 -1.42
CA GLU A 498 -29.62 0.03 -1.36
C GLU A 498 -29.91 -0.81 -2.63
N GLY A 499 -29.84 -2.11 -2.53
CA GLY A 499 -30.26 -3.01 -3.60
C GLY A 499 -29.24 -3.20 -4.71
N VAL A 500 -28.10 -3.68 -4.35
CA VAL A 500 -26.90 -3.86 -5.17
C VAL A 500 -27.16 -4.60 -6.47
N LYS A 501 -27.03 -3.90 -7.59
CA LYS A 501 -26.87 -4.51 -8.90
C LYS A 501 -25.39 -4.70 -9.19
N HIS A 502 -24.89 -5.91 -9.01
CA HIS A 502 -23.54 -6.23 -9.42
C HIS A 502 -23.42 -6.32 -10.93
N ALA A 503 -22.40 -5.65 -11.46
CA ALA A 503 -21.92 -5.85 -12.81
C ALA A 503 -20.54 -6.50 -12.78
N TRP A 504 -20.15 -7.08 -13.91
CA TRP A 504 -18.97 -7.90 -13.99
C TRP A 504 -18.11 -7.51 -15.17
N GLU A 505 -16.80 -7.62 -14.98
CA GLU A 505 -15.80 -7.55 -16.03
C GLU A 505 -14.85 -8.73 -15.89
N PHE A 506 -14.45 -9.31 -17.02
CA PHE A 506 -13.45 -10.37 -17.07
C PHE A 506 -12.44 -10.06 -18.17
N TYR A 507 -11.17 -10.22 -17.86
CA TYR A 507 -10.07 -9.99 -18.79
C TYR A 507 -9.14 -11.19 -18.80
N ASP A 508 -8.80 -11.69 -20.00
CA ASP A 508 -7.79 -12.70 -20.22
C ASP A 508 -6.42 -12.04 -20.46
N TYR A 509 -5.40 -12.52 -19.77
CA TYR A 509 -4.02 -12.02 -19.89
C TYR A 509 -3.11 -12.99 -20.63
N THR A 510 -3.65 -14.01 -21.30
CA THR A 510 -2.87 -14.95 -22.11
C THR A 510 -2.47 -14.37 -23.45
N ASP A 511 -3.22 -13.39 -23.95
CA ASP A 511 -3.00 -12.74 -25.23
C ASP A 511 -2.39 -11.33 -25.11
N VAL A 512 -1.84 -10.84 -26.22
CA VAL A 512 -1.30 -9.49 -26.37
C VAL A 512 -2.49 -8.49 -26.43
N GLY A 513 -2.43 -7.44 -25.61
CA GLY A 513 -3.49 -6.42 -25.58
C GLY A 513 -4.48 -6.55 -24.43
N TRP A 514 -4.00 -7.09 -23.37
CA TRP A 514 -4.70 -7.30 -22.09
C TRP A 514 -5.51 -6.07 -21.66
N GLU A 515 -6.64 -6.34 -20.98
CA GLU A 515 -7.55 -5.33 -20.43
C GLU A 515 -8.22 -4.44 -21.49
N ARG A 516 -8.21 -4.81 -22.77
CA ARG A 516 -8.84 -4.01 -23.84
C ARG A 516 -10.31 -4.35 -24.05
N THR A 517 -10.70 -5.60 -23.88
CA THR A 517 -12.06 -6.09 -24.11
C THR A 517 -12.60 -6.80 -22.87
N ASN A 518 -13.82 -6.46 -22.46
CA ASN A 518 -14.51 -7.20 -21.40
C ASN A 518 -15.11 -8.49 -21.95
N GLU A 519 -14.50 -9.60 -21.65
CA GLU A 519 -14.87 -10.95 -22.10
C GLU A 519 -15.85 -11.67 -21.15
N TYR A 520 -16.44 -10.94 -20.19
CA TYR A 520 -17.43 -11.53 -19.29
C TYR A 520 -18.67 -11.96 -20.09
N GLY A 521 -18.98 -13.26 -20.05
CA GLY A 521 -20.08 -13.86 -20.80
C GLY A 521 -19.65 -14.54 -22.10
N ASP A 522 -18.35 -14.50 -22.45
CA ASP A 522 -17.81 -15.32 -23.52
C ASP A 522 -17.85 -16.81 -23.11
N PRO A 523 -18.45 -17.70 -23.93
CA PRO A 523 -18.48 -19.13 -23.65
C PRO A 523 -17.10 -19.79 -23.50
N GLU A 524 -16.06 -19.25 -24.16
CA GLU A 524 -14.69 -19.77 -24.07
C GLU A 524 -14.12 -19.62 -22.67
N HIS A 525 -14.52 -18.58 -21.94
CA HIS A 525 -14.06 -18.26 -20.59
C HIS A 525 -15.03 -18.71 -19.47
N ALA A 526 -16.13 -19.38 -19.82
CA ALA A 526 -17.22 -19.70 -18.87
C ALA A 526 -16.74 -20.51 -17.64
N GLU A 527 -15.84 -21.48 -17.83
CA GLU A 527 -15.32 -22.31 -16.75
C GLU A 527 -14.44 -21.49 -15.78
N GLU A 528 -13.54 -20.66 -16.32
CA GLU A 528 -12.67 -19.81 -15.52
C GLU A 528 -13.46 -18.73 -14.79
N ILE A 529 -14.42 -18.09 -15.44
CA ILE A 529 -15.32 -17.11 -14.82
C ILE A 529 -16.09 -17.77 -13.66
N ALA A 530 -16.63 -18.98 -13.84
CA ALA A 530 -17.34 -19.68 -12.79
C ALA A 530 -16.41 -20.02 -11.60
N ARG A 531 -15.20 -20.49 -11.88
CA ARG A 531 -14.17 -20.78 -10.87
C ARG A 531 -13.81 -19.53 -10.05
N LEU A 532 -13.52 -18.42 -10.72
CA LEU A 532 -13.14 -17.16 -10.06
C LEU A 532 -14.32 -16.54 -9.32
N THR A 533 -15.56 -16.65 -9.84
CA THR A 533 -16.77 -16.21 -9.14
C THR A 533 -16.94 -16.95 -7.82
N SER A 534 -16.75 -18.27 -7.80
CA SER A 534 -16.80 -19.06 -6.56
C SER A 534 -15.73 -18.63 -5.56
N LYS A 535 -14.53 -18.23 -6.02
CA LYS A 535 -13.49 -17.70 -5.15
C LYS A 535 -13.84 -16.33 -4.57
N LEU A 536 -14.48 -15.44 -5.35
CA LEU A 536 -14.98 -14.16 -4.84
C LEU A 536 -16.09 -14.34 -3.79
N GLU A 537 -17.04 -15.27 -4.00
CA GLU A 537 -18.08 -15.57 -3.03
C GLU A 537 -17.48 -16.08 -1.70
N GLN A 538 -16.45 -16.93 -1.76
CA GLN A 538 -15.72 -17.38 -0.58
C GLN A 538 -14.93 -16.23 0.10
N PHE A 539 -14.42 -15.28 -0.68
CA PHE A 539 -13.74 -14.09 -0.16
C PHE A 539 -14.72 -13.19 0.62
N ASP A 540 -15.93 -12.98 0.10
CA ASP A 540 -17.00 -12.25 0.81
C ASP A 540 -17.35 -12.89 2.16
N GLU A 541 -17.45 -14.22 2.22
CA GLU A 541 -17.64 -14.92 3.49
C GLU A 541 -16.49 -14.68 4.47
N CYS A 542 -15.27 -14.57 3.95
CA CYS A 542 -14.09 -14.28 4.76
C CYS A 542 -14.00 -12.80 5.20
N ALA A 543 -14.55 -11.89 4.41
CA ALA A 543 -14.55 -10.46 4.71
C ALA A 543 -15.42 -10.09 5.94
N ALA A 544 -16.33 -10.97 6.33
CA ALA A 544 -17.16 -10.80 7.53
C ALA A 544 -16.36 -10.81 8.85
N HIS A 545 -15.06 -11.14 8.83
CA HIS A 545 -14.22 -11.13 10.01
C HIS A 545 -13.88 -9.71 10.48
N THR A 546 -13.97 -9.52 11.79
CA THR A 546 -13.69 -8.24 12.43
C THR A 546 -12.17 -7.99 12.56
N ARG A 547 -11.82 -6.76 12.88
CA ARG A 547 -10.43 -6.33 13.04
C ARG A 547 -9.75 -7.00 14.22
N GLY A 548 -8.57 -7.58 13.96
CA GLY A 548 -7.77 -8.23 15.00
C GLY A 548 -8.19 -9.66 15.32
N ASP A 549 -9.25 -10.16 14.71
CA ASP A 549 -9.68 -11.56 14.85
C ASP A 549 -8.73 -12.50 14.09
N ALA A 550 -8.65 -13.73 14.57
CA ALA A 550 -7.90 -14.76 13.88
C ALA A 550 -8.56 -15.10 12.54
N VAL A 551 -7.79 -14.98 11.46
CA VAL A 551 -8.24 -15.38 10.12
C VAL A 551 -8.39 -16.91 10.07
N PRO A 552 -9.57 -17.46 9.72
CA PRO A 552 -9.75 -18.89 9.60
C PRO A 552 -8.81 -19.51 8.57
N ASN A 553 -8.40 -20.75 8.79
CA ASN A 553 -7.51 -21.45 7.88
C ASN A 553 -8.09 -21.58 6.46
N ARG A 554 -9.41 -21.71 6.31
CA ARG A 554 -10.07 -21.73 4.99
C ARG A 554 -9.83 -20.43 4.24
N CYS A 555 -9.89 -19.27 4.93
CA CYS A 555 -9.68 -17.96 4.33
C CYS A 555 -8.21 -17.71 3.95
N ARG A 556 -7.25 -18.20 4.76
CA ARG A 556 -5.83 -18.13 4.41
C ARG A 556 -5.46 -18.98 3.20
N ARG A 557 -6.16 -20.11 2.98
CA ARG A 557 -5.94 -20.99 1.83
C ARG A 557 -6.70 -20.57 0.58
N LEU A 558 -7.49 -19.51 0.65
CA LEU A 558 -8.30 -19.07 -0.47
C LEU A 558 -7.48 -18.66 -1.70
N THR A 559 -6.28 -18.17 -1.48
CA THR A 559 -5.32 -17.76 -2.51
C THR A 559 -4.46 -18.91 -3.05
N GLN A 560 -4.55 -20.10 -2.49
CA GLN A 560 -3.81 -21.31 -2.88
C GLN A 560 -4.50 -22.09 -3.99
#